data_73144ad99977e67c164f6194b5043394
#
_entry.id   73144ad99977e67c164f6194b5043394
#
_cell.length_a   1.000
_cell.length_b   1.000
_cell.length_c   1.000
_cell.angle_alpha   90.00
_cell.angle_beta   90.00
_cell.angle_gamma   90.00
#
_symmetry.space_group_name_H-M   'P 1'
#
loop_
_entity.id
_entity.type
_entity.pdbx_description
1 polymer ?
#
loop_
_entity_poly.entity_id
_entity_poly.type
_entity_poly.pdbx_seq_one_letter_code
_entity_poly.pdbx_strand_id
1 'polypeptide(L)'
;VECDTPILFAVASEIVIQKETSLATAETVSTSRTIKPADHPPLLAGDRGPMAMSRPGLHDTVLGILRPLPRGVILDCPAGEGALAERMLAAGFDVRCCDLYSELFRLDGVEIKRGDLSGILPYASQSFDYITSLDGLEHIDSPPQAFREYRRLLKPGGHLIISVPNIMNIEERFKWLLFGYTSHFKPLSEQSKAKIHYDCAGMDEIAVHANPIGYNELRYYLEKNGFAIQGVYRDRKKANQWLYWPIVALIRLLAKLTPQKRRADRWTDELASDPVLLGGNTIIIHSIQH
;
A
#
# COMPACT_ATOMS: atom_id res chain seq x y z
N VAL A 1 -12.15 -21.37 -29.71
CA VAL A 1 -10.84 -21.94 -29.99
C VAL A 1 -10.42 -22.68 -28.76
N GLU A 2 -10.54 -24.00 -28.85
CA GLU A 2 -10.18 -24.98 -27.81
C GLU A 2 -8.72 -24.83 -27.42
N CYS A 3 -8.45 -24.93 -26.13
CA CYS A 3 -7.11 -25.07 -25.59
C CYS A 3 -7.05 -26.40 -24.85
N ASP A 4 -6.73 -27.45 -25.62
CA ASP A 4 -6.28 -28.72 -25.08
C ASP A 4 -4.85 -28.58 -24.56
N THR A 5 -4.65 -28.88 -23.30
CA THR A 5 -3.50 -29.61 -22.77
C THR A 5 -3.75 -30.06 -21.33
N PRO A 6 -3.97 -31.36 -21.10
CA PRO A 6 -3.97 -31.95 -19.77
C PRO A 6 -2.60 -32.62 -19.53
N ILE A 7 -1.71 -32.03 -18.77
CA ILE A 7 -0.62 -32.71 -18.07
C ILE A 7 -0.16 -31.76 -16.94
N LEU A 8 -0.57 -32.04 -15.69
CA LEU A 8 0.13 -31.74 -14.41
C LEU A 8 -0.82 -31.81 -13.21
N PHE A 9 -1.58 -32.92 -13.11
CA PHE A 9 -2.26 -33.28 -11.86
C PHE A 9 -2.01 -34.77 -11.54
N ALA A 10 -0.78 -35.09 -11.19
CA ALA A 10 -0.47 -36.41 -10.67
C ALA A 10 0.90 -36.44 -9.98
N VAL A 11 1.17 -35.58 -9.00
CA VAL A 11 2.22 -35.76 -7.98
C VAL A 11 1.87 -34.93 -6.73
N ALA A 12 0.79 -35.22 -6.07
CA ALA A 12 0.47 -34.61 -4.77
C ALA A 12 -0.42 -35.51 -3.90
N SER A 13 -0.21 -36.83 -3.94
CA SER A 13 -1.01 -37.74 -3.10
C SER A 13 -0.20 -38.82 -2.36
N GLU A 14 1.11 -38.65 -2.15
CA GLU A 14 1.92 -39.62 -1.38
C GLU A 14 2.93 -38.98 -0.41
N ILE A 15 2.56 -37.98 0.37
CA ILE A 15 3.32 -37.57 1.58
C ILE A 15 2.33 -37.14 2.67
N VAL A 16 1.49 -38.05 3.09
CA VAL A 16 0.80 -37.99 4.39
C VAL A 16 0.68 -39.42 4.87
N ILE A 17 1.58 -39.85 5.69
CA ILE A 17 1.53 -40.90 6.73
C ILE A 17 2.99 -41.22 7.09
N GLN A 18 3.54 -40.54 8.08
CA GLN A 18 4.49 -41.03 9.08
C GLN A 18 5.00 -39.83 9.89
N LYS A 19 4.39 -39.57 11.01
CA LYS A 19 5.01 -39.12 12.26
C LYS A 19 3.99 -39.03 13.37
N GLU A 20 3.54 -40.14 13.85
CA GLU A 20 3.15 -40.27 15.26
C GLU A 20 4.34 -40.87 16.01
N THR A 21 4.43 -40.49 17.30
CA THR A 21 5.35 -40.92 18.36
C THR A 21 6.68 -40.18 18.46
N SER A 22 6.64 -39.08 19.23
CA SER A 22 7.63 -38.84 20.31
C SER A 22 7.02 -37.82 21.29
N LEU A 23 6.39 -38.31 22.35
CA LEU A 23 6.19 -37.57 23.58
C LEU A 23 7.54 -37.30 24.21
N ALA A 24 7.99 -36.06 24.24
CA ALA A 24 9.02 -35.58 25.13
C ALA A 24 8.45 -34.40 25.94
N THR A 25 8.49 -34.59 27.23
CA THR A 25 8.12 -33.75 28.36
C THR A 25 8.39 -32.27 28.15
N ALA A 26 7.31 -31.46 28.18
CA ALA A 26 7.39 -30.01 28.27
C ALA A 26 7.72 -29.61 29.71
N GLU A 27 8.94 -29.18 29.97
CA GLU A 27 9.28 -28.37 31.13
C GLU A 27 8.72 -26.97 30.93
N THR A 28 7.70 -26.63 31.71
CA THR A 28 7.16 -25.28 31.84
C THR A 28 8.20 -24.35 32.48
N VAL A 29 8.94 -23.64 31.69
CA VAL A 29 9.70 -22.48 32.16
C VAL A 29 8.75 -21.27 32.20
N SER A 30 8.06 -21.12 33.32
CA SER A 30 7.35 -19.89 33.69
C SER A 30 8.38 -18.84 34.13
N THR A 31 8.81 -18.00 33.19
CA THR A 31 9.46 -16.74 33.52
C THR A 31 8.46 -15.62 33.30
N SER A 32 7.66 -15.30 34.31
CA SER A 32 6.93 -14.03 34.37
C SER A 32 7.96 -12.90 34.48
N ARG A 33 8.42 -12.37 33.35
CA ARG A 33 9.13 -11.07 33.34
C ARG A 33 8.09 -10.00 33.60
N THR A 34 8.16 -9.39 34.78
CA THR A 34 7.44 -8.16 35.09
C THR A 34 7.96 -7.08 34.14
N ILE A 35 7.16 -6.69 33.16
CA ILE A 35 7.48 -5.62 32.22
C ILE A 35 7.55 -4.32 33.02
N LYS A 36 8.70 -3.65 33.02
CA LYS A 36 8.87 -2.36 33.67
C LYS A 36 8.13 -1.27 32.89
N PRO A 37 7.63 -0.18 33.54
CA PRO A 37 6.91 0.91 32.87
C PRO A 37 7.64 1.60 31.70
N ALA A 38 8.94 1.36 31.53
CA ALA A 38 9.76 1.89 30.43
C ALA A 38 9.68 1.06 29.12
N ASP A 39 8.94 -0.06 29.12
CA ASP A 39 8.92 -1.02 28.00
C ASP A 39 7.64 -0.92 27.15
N HIS A 40 7.01 0.28 27.06
CA HIS A 40 5.88 0.47 26.13
C HIS A 40 6.37 0.50 24.68
N PRO A 41 5.63 -0.16 23.76
CA PRO A 41 5.93 -0.11 22.33
C PRO A 41 6.00 1.34 21.83
N PRO A 42 6.95 1.66 20.91
CA PRO A 42 7.16 3.03 20.41
C PRO A 42 5.91 3.70 19.85
N LEU A 43 5.00 2.94 19.22
CA LEU A 43 3.74 3.46 18.66
C LEU A 43 2.76 3.96 19.74
N LEU A 44 2.86 3.48 20.98
CA LEU A 44 1.97 3.87 22.09
C LEU A 44 2.64 4.86 23.04
N ALA A 45 3.94 5.15 22.86
CA ALA A 45 4.72 5.96 23.79
C ALA A 45 4.55 7.46 23.51
N GLY A 46 4.26 8.22 24.58
CA GLY A 46 4.36 9.69 24.66
C GLY A 46 3.11 10.46 24.24
N ASP A 47 3.00 11.67 24.82
CA ASP A 47 2.01 12.69 24.48
C ASP A 47 2.62 13.61 23.41
N ARG A 48 2.38 13.28 22.14
CA ARG A 48 2.87 14.00 20.96
C ARG A 48 1.76 14.13 19.93
N GLY A 49 1.83 15.15 19.09
CA GLY A 49 0.94 15.28 17.93
C GLY A 49 1.09 14.15 16.90
N PRO A 50 0.19 14.12 15.89
CA PRO A 50 0.17 13.05 14.89
C PRO A 50 1.47 13.04 14.06
N MET A 51 2.05 11.86 13.89
CA MET A 51 3.25 11.65 13.05
C MET A 51 2.90 10.93 11.76
N ALA A 52 3.58 11.32 10.68
CA ALA A 52 3.47 10.59 9.43
C ALA A 52 4.14 9.22 9.55
N MET A 53 3.36 8.15 9.38
CA MET A 53 3.86 6.78 9.29
C MET A 53 4.41 6.48 7.89
N SER A 54 4.12 7.33 6.92
CA SER A 54 4.57 7.25 5.53
C SER A 54 5.95 7.85 5.30
N ARG A 55 6.53 7.59 4.13
CA ARG A 55 7.84 8.13 3.73
C ARG A 55 7.80 9.65 3.55
N PRO A 56 8.90 10.37 3.88
CA PRO A 56 9.01 11.80 3.64
C PRO A 56 8.75 12.16 2.17
N GLY A 57 7.97 13.24 1.93
CA GLY A 57 7.58 13.73 0.60
C GLY A 57 6.26 13.19 0.06
N LEU A 58 5.73 12.08 0.62
CA LEU A 58 4.44 11.52 0.19
C LEU A 58 3.30 12.51 0.43
N HIS A 59 3.13 13.00 1.65
CA HIS A 59 2.09 13.98 1.99
C HIS A 59 2.23 15.28 1.20
N ASP A 60 3.46 15.74 0.91
CA ASP A 60 3.69 16.94 0.09
C ASP A 60 3.18 16.77 -1.33
N THR A 61 3.44 15.60 -1.93
CA THR A 61 2.95 15.26 -3.27
C THR A 61 1.42 15.19 -3.30
N VAL A 62 0.80 14.50 -2.32
CA VAL A 62 -0.66 14.39 -2.22
C VAL A 62 -1.30 15.76 -2.05
N LEU A 63 -0.79 16.60 -1.17
CA LEU A 63 -1.27 17.98 -1.02
C LEU A 63 -1.05 18.84 -2.27
N GLY A 64 0.04 18.60 -3.01
CA GLY A 64 0.27 19.23 -4.30
C GLY A 64 -0.80 18.88 -5.34
N ILE A 65 -1.33 17.66 -5.30
CA ILE A 65 -2.45 17.22 -6.14
C ILE A 65 -3.78 17.86 -5.67
N LEU A 66 -4.03 17.89 -4.36
CA LEU A 66 -5.28 18.37 -3.77
C LEU A 66 -5.42 19.90 -3.82
N ARG A 67 -4.36 20.67 -3.61
CA ARG A 67 -4.40 22.15 -3.49
C ARG A 67 -5.10 22.88 -4.63
N PRO A 68 -4.92 22.53 -5.91
CA PRO A 68 -5.59 23.20 -7.02
C PRO A 68 -7.06 22.80 -7.18
N LEU A 69 -7.53 21.74 -6.49
CA LEU A 69 -8.88 21.24 -6.60
C LEU A 69 -9.85 22.02 -5.69
N PRO A 70 -11.16 22.08 -6.01
CA PRO A 70 -12.17 22.65 -5.14
C PRO A 70 -12.14 22.04 -3.74
N ARG A 71 -12.53 22.80 -2.71
CA ARG A 71 -12.68 22.25 -1.36
C ARG A 71 -13.96 21.41 -1.28
N GLY A 72 -13.91 20.35 -0.49
CA GLY A 72 -15.01 19.39 -0.35
C GLY A 72 -14.77 18.46 0.83
N VAL A 73 -15.60 17.44 0.94
CA VAL A 73 -15.51 16.42 1.97
C VAL A 73 -14.51 15.35 1.52
N ILE A 74 -13.49 15.12 2.34
CA ILE A 74 -12.43 14.15 2.07
C ILE A 74 -12.38 13.06 3.14
N LEU A 75 -12.26 11.80 2.71
CA LEU A 75 -11.98 10.65 3.59
C LEU A 75 -10.50 10.32 3.51
N ASP A 76 -9.85 10.23 4.66
CA ASP A 76 -8.51 9.67 4.83
C ASP A 76 -8.64 8.24 5.38
N CYS A 77 -8.24 7.23 4.62
CA CYS A 77 -8.39 5.81 4.99
C CYS A 77 -7.37 4.92 4.26
N PRO A 78 -6.42 4.32 4.99
CA PRO A 78 -6.19 4.40 6.43
C PRO A 78 -5.61 5.75 6.86
N ALA A 79 -6.06 6.27 8.01
CA ALA A 79 -5.66 7.59 8.50
C ALA A 79 -4.40 7.56 9.40
N GLY A 80 -4.03 6.40 9.91
CA GLY A 80 -2.95 6.25 10.87
C GLY A 80 -3.12 7.17 12.09
N GLU A 81 -2.09 7.90 12.46
CA GLU A 81 -2.16 8.87 13.57
C GLU A 81 -2.88 10.19 13.20
N GLY A 82 -3.23 10.43 11.91
CA GLY A 82 -3.92 11.65 11.47
C GLY A 82 -3.02 12.74 10.88
N ALA A 83 -1.74 12.46 10.63
CA ALA A 83 -0.79 13.48 10.13
C ALA A 83 -1.14 14.04 8.74
N LEU A 84 -1.73 13.25 7.83
CA LEU A 84 -2.23 13.78 6.57
C LEU A 84 -3.53 14.55 6.77
N ALA A 85 -4.43 14.03 7.62
CA ALA A 85 -5.70 14.66 7.96
C ALA A 85 -5.49 16.08 8.52
N GLU A 86 -4.54 16.29 9.44
CA GLU A 86 -4.15 17.61 9.95
C GLU A 86 -3.80 18.58 8.82
N ARG A 87 -3.00 18.14 7.86
CA ARG A 87 -2.55 18.94 6.73
C ARG A 87 -3.67 19.24 5.73
N MET A 88 -4.60 18.31 5.54
CA MET A 88 -5.79 18.51 4.69
C MET A 88 -6.78 19.49 5.33
N LEU A 89 -6.97 19.43 6.66
CA LEU A 89 -7.72 20.44 7.41
C LEU A 89 -7.12 21.84 7.25
N ALA A 90 -5.80 21.95 7.46
CA ALA A 90 -5.08 23.22 7.28
C ALA A 90 -5.18 23.74 5.84
N ALA A 91 -5.38 22.86 4.86
CA ALA A 91 -5.65 23.23 3.47
C ALA A 91 -7.12 23.56 3.20
N GLY A 92 -8.03 23.48 4.19
CA GLY A 92 -9.44 23.89 4.11
C GLY A 92 -10.40 22.80 3.63
N PHE A 93 -10.05 21.53 3.69
CA PHE A 93 -10.96 20.41 3.42
C PHE A 93 -11.79 20.06 4.65
N ASP A 94 -13.00 19.51 4.44
CA ASP A 94 -13.80 18.87 5.49
C ASP A 94 -13.38 17.41 5.61
N VAL A 95 -12.58 17.10 6.63
CA VAL A 95 -11.88 15.81 6.74
C VAL A 95 -12.66 14.83 7.61
N ARG A 96 -12.79 13.60 7.14
CA ARG A 96 -13.24 12.42 7.89
C ARG A 96 -12.14 11.39 7.83
N CYS A 97 -11.99 10.60 8.90
CA CYS A 97 -10.93 9.61 9.03
C CYS A 97 -11.50 8.22 9.30
N CYS A 98 -10.81 7.21 8.76
CA CYS A 98 -11.11 5.81 9.01
C CYS A 98 -9.81 5.02 9.14
N ASP A 99 -9.74 4.14 10.15
CA ASP A 99 -8.60 3.25 10.34
C ASP A 99 -9.04 1.95 11.01
N LEU A 100 -8.31 0.85 10.77
CA LEU A 100 -8.49 -0.41 11.47
C LEU A 100 -8.16 -0.27 12.96
N TYR A 101 -7.11 0.50 13.26
CA TYR A 101 -6.59 0.81 14.59
C TYR A 101 -6.88 2.27 14.95
N SER A 102 -8.17 2.63 15.02
CA SER A 102 -8.62 3.99 15.32
C SER A 102 -8.11 4.53 16.67
N GLU A 103 -7.69 3.64 17.57
CA GLU A 103 -7.06 3.97 18.87
C GLU A 103 -5.66 4.61 18.74
N LEU A 104 -5.00 4.48 17.58
CA LEU A 104 -3.72 5.14 17.31
C LEU A 104 -3.88 6.59 16.85
N PHE A 105 -5.10 7.00 16.51
CA PHE A 105 -5.37 8.34 15.99
C PHE A 105 -5.15 9.41 17.08
N ARG A 106 -4.46 10.51 16.74
CA ARG A 106 -3.98 11.53 17.69
C ARG A 106 -4.42 12.95 17.34
N LEU A 107 -5.23 13.13 16.30
CA LEU A 107 -5.68 14.46 15.89
C LEU A 107 -7.02 14.78 16.56
N ASP A 108 -7.01 15.78 17.45
CA ASP A 108 -8.21 16.23 18.14
C ASP A 108 -9.19 16.95 17.20
N GLY A 109 -10.48 16.84 17.51
CA GLY A 109 -11.54 17.56 16.79
C GLY A 109 -11.90 17.01 15.41
N VAL A 110 -11.33 15.87 15.00
CA VAL A 110 -11.68 15.17 13.74
C VAL A 110 -12.37 13.85 14.05
N GLU A 111 -13.49 13.60 13.37
CA GLU A 111 -14.19 12.32 13.48
C GLU A 111 -13.33 11.21 12.87
N ILE A 112 -13.02 10.18 13.67
CA ILE A 112 -12.46 8.93 13.21
C ILE A 112 -13.41 7.78 13.45
N LYS A 113 -13.56 6.89 12.47
CA LYS A 113 -14.31 5.64 12.61
C LYS A 113 -13.38 4.46 12.44
N ARG A 114 -13.65 3.40 13.22
CA ARG A 114 -12.99 2.12 12.99
C ARG A 114 -13.56 1.48 11.74
N GLY A 115 -12.69 1.04 10.82
CA GLY A 115 -13.08 0.35 9.60
C GLY A 115 -11.92 -0.39 8.96
N ASP A 116 -12.24 -1.53 8.37
CA ASP A 116 -11.29 -2.40 7.66
C ASP A 116 -11.49 -2.22 6.16
N LEU A 117 -10.41 -1.89 5.44
CA LEU A 117 -10.38 -1.77 3.97
C LEU A 117 -10.71 -3.09 3.25
N SER A 118 -10.57 -4.22 3.93
CA SER A 118 -10.99 -5.53 3.40
C SER A 118 -12.51 -5.75 3.49
N GLY A 119 -13.24 -4.88 4.18
CA GLY A 119 -14.67 -4.98 4.47
C GLY A 119 -15.50 -3.83 3.88
N ILE A 120 -16.62 -3.57 4.55
CA ILE A 120 -17.51 -2.43 4.27
C ILE A 120 -17.18 -1.31 5.24
N LEU A 121 -16.80 -0.15 4.72
CA LEU A 121 -16.47 1.01 5.54
C LEU A 121 -17.74 1.69 6.11
N PRO A 122 -17.67 2.26 7.34
CA PRO A 122 -18.82 2.74 8.10
C PRO A 122 -19.35 4.12 7.63
N TYR A 123 -19.44 4.33 6.33
CA TYR A 123 -19.93 5.54 5.70
C TYR A 123 -21.00 5.24 4.65
N ALA A 124 -21.90 6.20 4.42
CA ALA A 124 -22.92 6.10 3.39
C ALA A 124 -22.29 6.19 1.98
N SER A 125 -22.97 5.63 0.98
CA SER A 125 -22.56 5.75 -0.41
C SER A 125 -22.57 7.21 -0.85
N GLN A 126 -21.67 7.57 -1.78
CA GLN A 126 -21.60 8.91 -2.39
C GLN A 126 -21.49 10.05 -1.38
N SER A 127 -20.72 9.85 -0.30
CA SER A 127 -20.56 10.85 0.77
C SER A 127 -19.35 11.75 0.57
N PHE A 128 -18.38 11.35 -0.26
CA PHE A 128 -17.09 12.02 -0.36
C PHE A 128 -16.82 12.57 -1.75
N ASP A 129 -16.23 13.76 -1.79
CA ASP A 129 -15.69 14.37 -3.00
C ASP A 129 -14.29 13.82 -3.30
N TYR A 130 -13.57 13.43 -2.24
CA TYR A 130 -12.20 12.93 -2.29
C TYR A 130 -12.01 11.74 -1.35
N ILE A 131 -11.15 10.81 -1.75
CA ILE A 131 -10.61 9.78 -0.86
C ILE A 131 -9.08 9.78 -1.03
N THR A 132 -8.36 9.82 0.10
CA THR A 132 -6.94 9.49 0.18
C THR A 132 -6.79 8.12 0.83
N SER A 133 -6.02 7.23 0.18
CA SER A 133 -5.69 5.91 0.71
C SER A 133 -4.21 5.65 0.49
N LEU A 134 -3.42 5.96 1.51
CA LEU A 134 -1.97 5.96 1.39
C LEU A 134 -1.35 4.80 2.17
N ASP A 135 -0.50 4.03 1.47
CA ASP A 135 0.30 2.94 2.04
C ASP A 135 -0.56 1.97 2.90
N GLY A 136 -1.73 1.57 2.38
CA GLY A 136 -2.69 0.70 3.07
C GLY A 136 -3.04 -0.57 2.30
N LEU A 137 -3.04 -0.52 0.96
CA LEU A 137 -3.45 -1.64 0.11
C LEU A 137 -2.49 -2.84 0.19
N GLU A 138 -1.22 -2.61 0.47
CA GLU A 138 -0.20 -3.64 0.65
C GLU A 138 -0.36 -4.45 1.94
N HIS A 139 -1.13 -3.96 2.89
CA HIS A 139 -1.35 -4.58 4.21
C HIS A 139 -2.61 -5.43 4.28
N ILE A 140 -3.55 -5.29 3.34
CA ILE A 140 -4.86 -5.93 3.40
C ILE A 140 -4.93 -7.22 2.58
N ASP A 141 -5.79 -8.16 2.99
CA ASP A 141 -5.96 -9.45 2.31
C ASP A 141 -6.74 -9.34 1.00
N SER A 142 -7.61 -8.32 0.86
CA SER A 142 -8.50 -8.19 -0.29
C SER A 142 -8.48 -6.79 -0.92
N PRO A 143 -7.40 -6.40 -1.63
CA PRO A 143 -7.36 -5.12 -2.35
C PRO A 143 -8.56 -4.87 -3.28
N PRO A 144 -9.11 -5.86 -4.01
CA PRO A 144 -10.29 -5.64 -4.84
C PRO A 144 -11.51 -5.14 -4.09
N GLN A 145 -11.66 -5.48 -2.79
CA GLN A 145 -12.76 -4.99 -1.97
C GLN A 145 -12.61 -3.50 -1.66
N ALA A 146 -11.39 -3.05 -1.37
CA ALA A 146 -11.11 -1.63 -1.14
C ALA A 146 -11.52 -0.77 -2.34
N PHE A 147 -11.22 -1.19 -3.58
CA PHE A 147 -11.62 -0.46 -4.79
C PHE A 147 -13.14 -0.41 -4.98
N ARG A 148 -13.88 -1.45 -4.61
CA ARG A 148 -15.36 -1.42 -4.61
C ARG A 148 -15.89 -0.43 -3.59
N GLU A 149 -15.27 -0.36 -2.41
CA GLU A 149 -15.63 0.59 -1.36
C GLU A 149 -15.30 2.03 -1.75
N TYR A 150 -14.13 2.30 -2.33
CA TYR A 150 -13.80 3.63 -2.84
C TYR A 150 -14.84 4.10 -3.86
N ARG A 151 -15.22 3.21 -4.81
CA ARG A 151 -16.28 3.53 -5.77
C ARG A 151 -17.62 3.79 -5.10
N ARG A 152 -18.01 3.01 -4.10
CA ARG A 152 -19.28 3.18 -3.38
C ARG A 152 -19.32 4.51 -2.63
N LEU A 153 -18.21 4.90 -2.01
CA LEU A 153 -18.12 6.03 -1.10
C LEU A 153 -17.98 7.38 -1.84
N LEU A 154 -17.31 7.38 -2.98
CA LEU A 154 -17.14 8.59 -3.78
C LEU A 154 -18.43 8.99 -4.47
N LYS A 155 -18.63 10.30 -4.58
CA LYS A 155 -19.65 10.90 -5.47
C LYS A 155 -19.24 10.69 -6.94
N PRO A 156 -20.18 10.67 -7.89
CA PRO A 156 -19.84 10.74 -9.31
C PRO A 156 -18.90 11.92 -9.59
N GLY A 157 -17.82 11.68 -10.31
CA GLY A 157 -16.78 12.69 -10.54
C GLY A 157 -15.82 12.89 -9.34
N GLY A 158 -15.97 12.14 -8.26
CA GLY A 158 -15.09 12.21 -7.09
C GLY A 158 -13.68 11.68 -7.38
N HIS A 159 -12.72 12.15 -6.61
CA HIS A 159 -11.31 11.89 -6.82
C HIS A 159 -10.78 10.84 -5.82
N LEU A 160 -10.01 9.90 -6.32
CA LEU A 160 -9.28 8.91 -5.52
C LEU A 160 -7.78 9.14 -5.67
N ILE A 161 -7.08 9.31 -4.57
CA ILE A 161 -5.61 9.39 -4.51
C ILE A 161 -5.12 8.21 -3.69
N ILE A 162 -4.38 7.30 -4.32
CA ILE A 162 -3.85 6.09 -3.67
C ILE A 162 -2.33 6.06 -3.75
N SER A 163 -1.69 5.45 -2.77
CA SER A 163 -0.28 5.12 -2.83
C SER A 163 0.00 3.70 -2.37
N VAL A 164 1.06 3.12 -2.94
CA VAL A 164 1.62 1.82 -2.54
C VAL A 164 3.15 1.85 -2.73
N PRO A 165 3.91 0.93 -2.12
CA PRO A 165 5.33 0.75 -2.40
C PRO A 165 5.60 0.55 -3.89
N ASN A 166 6.54 1.32 -4.46
CA ASN A 166 6.89 1.21 -5.88
C ASN A 166 7.83 0.03 -6.13
N ILE A 167 7.26 -1.17 -6.26
CA ILE A 167 8.00 -2.39 -6.60
C ILE A 167 8.43 -2.45 -8.09
N MET A 168 7.98 -1.50 -8.92
CA MET A 168 8.24 -1.46 -10.36
C MET A 168 9.39 -0.52 -10.74
N ASN A 169 10.02 0.19 -9.78
CA ASN A 169 11.18 1.02 -10.08
C ASN A 169 12.40 0.18 -10.44
N ILE A 170 13.37 0.79 -11.12
CA ILE A 170 14.52 0.07 -11.69
C ILE A 170 15.34 -0.70 -10.63
N GLU A 171 15.49 -0.15 -9.42
CA GLU A 171 16.24 -0.80 -8.35
C GLU A 171 15.52 -2.07 -7.85
N GLU A 172 14.20 -1.99 -7.68
CA GLU A 172 13.39 -3.12 -7.22
C GLU A 172 13.30 -4.22 -8.30
N ARG A 173 13.26 -3.85 -9.60
CA ARG A 173 13.36 -4.82 -10.71
C ARG A 173 14.68 -5.59 -10.66
N PHE A 174 15.81 -4.93 -10.37
CA PHE A 174 17.08 -5.61 -10.20
C PHE A 174 17.13 -6.51 -8.96
N LYS A 175 16.59 -6.06 -7.85
CA LYS A 175 16.52 -6.89 -6.64
C LYS A 175 15.67 -8.13 -6.88
N TRP A 176 14.52 -7.97 -7.55
CA TRP A 176 13.68 -9.11 -7.92
C TRP A 176 14.42 -10.09 -8.82
N LEU A 177 15.13 -9.60 -9.85
CA LEU A 177 15.90 -10.44 -10.75
C LEU A 177 17.03 -11.20 -10.06
N LEU A 178 17.74 -10.56 -9.11
CA LEU A 178 18.92 -11.14 -8.47
C LEU A 178 18.60 -11.95 -7.23
N PHE A 179 17.57 -11.58 -6.46
CA PHE A 179 17.30 -12.14 -5.14
C PHE A 179 15.90 -12.77 -5.01
N GLY A 180 15.02 -12.60 -5.98
CA GLY A 180 13.65 -13.11 -5.95
C GLY A 180 12.70 -12.38 -4.99
N TYR A 181 13.08 -11.20 -4.48
CA TYR A 181 12.23 -10.37 -3.64
C TYR A 181 12.54 -8.88 -3.84
N THR A 182 11.62 -8.02 -3.39
CA THR A 182 11.81 -6.56 -3.36
C THR A 182 12.08 -6.08 -1.94
N SER A 183 12.53 -4.83 -1.78
CA SER A 183 12.84 -4.26 -0.46
C SER A 183 11.68 -4.29 0.52
N HIS A 184 10.46 -4.12 0.01
CA HIS A 184 9.24 -4.05 0.83
C HIS A 184 8.62 -5.43 1.09
N PHE A 185 8.91 -6.41 0.23
CA PHE A 185 8.34 -7.77 0.27
C PHE A 185 9.46 -8.82 0.37
N LYS A 186 10.32 -8.66 1.36
CA LYS A 186 11.43 -9.57 1.64
C LYS A 186 11.04 -10.60 2.70
N PRO A 187 11.64 -11.79 2.68
CA PRO A 187 11.49 -12.76 3.76
C PRO A 187 11.88 -12.16 5.11
N LEU A 188 11.07 -12.41 6.14
CA LEU A 188 11.32 -11.96 7.51
C LEU A 188 11.86 -13.12 8.34
N SER A 189 12.99 -12.90 9.04
CA SER A 189 13.48 -13.83 10.05
C SER A 189 12.55 -13.85 11.27
N GLU A 190 12.60 -14.93 12.06
CA GLU A 190 11.82 -15.02 13.31
C GLU A 190 12.13 -13.87 14.28
N GLN A 191 13.40 -13.44 14.33
CA GLN A 191 13.80 -12.28 15.14
C GLN A 191 13.17 -10.98 14.63
N SER A 192 13.10 -10.80 13.29
CA SER A 192 12.45 -9.63 12.69
C SER A 192 10.96 -9.63 12.96
N LYS A 193 10.28 -10.78 12.86
CA LYS A 193 8.85 -10.93 13.19
C LYS A 193 8.58 -10.59 14.66
N ALA A 194 9.37 -11.15 15.58
CA ALA A 194 9.24 -10.87 17.01
C ALA A 194 9.46 -9.38 17.34
N LYS A 195 10.41 -8.74 16.64
CA LYS A 195 10.64 -7.30 16.79
C LYS A 195 9.45 -6.47 16.28
N ILE A 196 8.91 -6.80 15.10
CA ILE A 196 7.72 -6.15 14.54
C ILE A 196 6.56 -6.28 15.52
N HIS A 197 6.29 -7.48 15.99
CA HIS A 197 5.22 -7.76 16.97
C HIS A 197 5.34 -6.89 18.23
N TYR A 198 6.55 -6.76 18.76
CA TYR A 198 6.82 -5.90 19.91
C TYR A 198 6.64 -4.39 19.56
N ASP A 199 7.29 -3.94 18.48
CA ASP A 199 7.28 -2.52 18.08
C ASP A 199 5.87 -2.03 17.74
N CYS A 200 5.02 -2.91 17.20
CA CYS A 200 3.63 -2.63 16.80
C CYS A 200 2.59 -3.02 17.88
N ALA A 201 3.01 -3.38 19.10
CA ALA A 201 2.12 -3.80 20.19
C ALA A 201 1.16 -4.94 19.78
N GLY A 202 1.60 -5.88 18.93
CA GLY A 202 0.79 -6.97 18.40
C GLY A 202 -0.10 -6.62 17.19
N MET A 203 -0.04 -5.39 16.71
CA MET A 203 -0.74 -4.93 15.49
C MET A 203 0.19 -5.10 14.28
N ASP A 204 0.56 -6.33 13.96
CA ASP A 204 1.61 -6.67 12.99
C ASP A 204 1.26 -6.20 11.57
N GLU A 205 -0.02 -6.12 11.24
CA GLU A 205 -0.54 -5.65 9.96
C GLU A 205 -0.09 -4.21 9.62
N ILE A 206 0.22 -3.39 10.63
CA ILE A 206 0.73 -2.02 10.41
C ILE A 206 2.09 -2.04 9.69
N ALA A 207 2.91 -3.08 9.91
CA ALA A 207 4.29 -3.12 9.43
C ALA A 207 4.55 -4.24 8.41
N VAL A 208 3.68 -5.25 8.32
CA VAL A 208 3.86 -6.39 7.42
C VAL A 208 3.16 -6.13 6.09
N HIS A 209 3.92 -6.11 5.01
CA HIS A 209 3.38 -6.00 3.66
C HIS A 209 3.03 -7.40 3.14
N ALA A 210 1.75 -7.69 2.99
CA ALA A 210 1.23 -8.97 2.51
C ALA A 210 1.05 -9.00 0.98
N ASN A 211 0.70 -7.86 0.36
CA ASN A 211 0.35 -7.77 -1.05
C ASN A 211 1.35 -6.95 -1.88
N PRO A 212 2.16 -7.58 -2.74
CA PRO A 212 3.06 -6.88 -3.66
C PRO A 212 2.28 -6.29 -4.85
N ILE A 213 1.54 -5.21 -4.63
CA ILE A 213 0.75 -4.56 -5.67
C ILE A 213 1.64 -3.65 -6.51
N GLY A 214 1.74 -3.94 -7.81
CA GLY A 214 2.43 -3.09 -8.78
C GLY A 214 1.49 -2.15 -9.53
N TYR A 215 2.06 -1.35 -10.44
CA TYR A 215 1.30 -0.41 -11.27
C TYR A 215 0.21 -1.11 -12.12
N ASN A 216 0.51 -2.31 -12.65
CA ASN A 216 -0.41 -3.06 -13.51
C ASN A 216 -1.67 -3.47 -12.75
N GLU A 217 -1.51 -4.00 -11.54
CA GLU A 217 -2.60 -4.41 -10.68
C GLU A 217 -3.44 -3.21 -10.25
N LEU A 218 -2.79 -2.10 -9.84
CA LEU A 218 -3.47 -0.85 -9.49
C LEU A 218 -4.31 -0.34 -10.65
N ARG A 219 -3.73 -0.25 -11.85
CA ARG A 219 -4.43 0.20 -13.04
C ARG A 219 -5.61 -0.69 -13.37
N TYR A 220 -5.42 -2.02 -13.35
CA TYR A 220 -6.50 -2.96 -13.58
C TYR A 220 -7.66 -2.78 -12.60
N TYR A 221 -7.37 -2.63 -11.29
CA TYR A 221 -8.42 -2.43 -10.30
C TYR A 221 -9.12 -1.09 -10.44
N LEU A 222 -8.40 -0.03 -10.77
CA LEU A 222 -8.97 1.29 -11.04
C LEU A 222 -9.93 1.22 -12.24
N GLU A 223 -9.47 0.75 -13.39
CA GLU A 223 -10.28 0.66 -14.61
C GLU A 223 -11.51 -0.25 -14.41
N LYS A 224 -11.33 -1.42 -13.78
CA LYS A 224 -12.42 -2.36 -13.47
C LYS A 224 -13.51 -1.74 -12.61
N ASN A 225 -13.17 -0.81 -11.73
CA ASN A 225 -14.12 -0.11 -10.86
C ASN A 225 -14.54 1.26 -11.40
N GLY A 226 -14.27 1.57 -12.67
CA GLY A 226 -14.73 2.77 -13.34
C GLY A 226 -13.98 4.04 -12.93
N PHE A 227 -12.71 3.93 -12.59
CA PHE A 227 -11.83 5.06 -12.36
C PHE A 227 -10.96 5.35 -13.58
N ALA A 228 -10.81 6.61 -13.93
CA ALA A 228 -9.86 7.08 -14.95
C ALA A 228 -8.65 7.73 -14.29
N ILE A 229 -7.46 7.24 -14.60
CA ILE A 229 -6.20 7.78 -14.09
C ILE A 229 -5.97 9.16 -14.69
N GLN A 230 -5.77 10.16 -13.83
CA GLN A 230 -5.46 11.55 -14.19
C GLN A 230 -3.96 11.83 -14.13
N GLY A 231 -3.25 11.14 -13.25
CA GLY A 231 -1.82 11.30 -13.11
C GLY A 231 -1.17 10.22 -12.25
N VAL A 232 0.10 9.99 -12.54
CA VAL A 232 0.97 9.08 -11.79
C VAL A 232 2.14 9.90 -11.26
N TYR A 233 2.41 9.81 -9.97
CA TYR A 233 3.40 10.62 -9.28
C TYR A 233 4.33 9.73 -8.47
N ARG A 234 5.40 10.32 -7.95
CA ARG A 234 6.38 9.68 -7.05
C ARG A 234 6.54 10.51 -5.78
N ASP A 235 6.84 9.86 -4.67
CA ASP A 235 7.15 10.53 -3.41
C ASP A 235 8.40 11.42 -3.52
N ARG A 236 9.46 10.93 -4.19
CA ARG A 236 10.74 11.65 -4.37
C ARG A 236 11.56 11.09 -5.51
N LYS A 237 12.60 11.83 -5.90
CA LYS A 237 13.71 11.32 -6.73
C LYS A 237 14.75 10.67 -5.83
N LYS A 238 15.30 9.53 -6.24
CA LYS A 238 16.44 8.90 -5.55
C LYS A 238 17.76 9.42 -6.15
N ALA A 239 18.74 9.75 -5.30
CA ALA A 239 19.98 10.40 -5.72
C ALA A 239 20.82 9.56 -6.70
N ASN A 240 20.88 8.24 -6.53
CA ASN A 240 21.81 7.38 -7.27
C ASN A 240 21.18 6.70 -8.50
N GLN A 241 19.98 7.10 -8.92
CA GLN A 241 19.30 6.47 -10.08
C GLN A 241 19.98 6.78 -11.41
N TRP A 242 20.86 7.78 -11.48
CA TRP A 242 21.67 8.08 -12.67
C TRP A 242 22.58 6.91 -13.07
N LEU A 243 22.99 6.06 -12.12
CA LEU A 243 23.78 4.85 -12.41
C LEU A 243 23.04 3.85 -13.29
N TYR A 244 21.72 3.83 -13.23
CA TYR A 244 20.87 2.97 -14.06
C TYR A 244 20.50 3.57 -15.41
N TRP A 245 20.98 4.79 -15.71
CA TRP A 245 20.58 5.52 -16.92
C TRP A 245 20.77 4.73 -18.22
N PRO A 246 21.87 3.99 -18.46
CA PRO A 246 22.01 3.19 -19.69
C PRO A 246 20.92 2.14 -19.84
N ILE A 247 20.55 1.49 -18.75
CA ILE A 247 19.51 0.44 -18.75
C ILE A 247 18.12 1.07 -18.90
N VAL A 248 17.89 2.20 -18.24
CA VAL A 248 16.65 2.99 -18.40
C VAL A 248 16.49 3.44 -19.84
N ALA A 249 17.55 3.91 -20.47
CA ALA A 249 17.55 4.30 -21.88
C ALA A 249 17.24 3.11 -22.79
N LEU A 250 17.82 1.93 -22.52
CA LEU A 250 17.51 0.71 -23.25
C LEU A 250 16.04 0.29 -23.08
N ILE A 251 15.51 0.30 -21.85
CA ILE A 251 14.10 -0.01 -21.59
C ILE A 251 13.18 0.93 -22.39
N ARG A 252 13.48 2.22 -22.40
CA ARG A 252 12.71 3.22 -23.16
C ARG A 252 12.82 3.06 -24.66
N LEU A 253 14.01 2.70 -25.14
CA LEU A 253 14.21 2.39 -26.56
C LEU A 253 13.37 1.18 -26.96
N LEU A 254 13.43 0.08 -26.21
CA LEU A 254 12.61 -1.11 -26.46
C LEU A 254 11.11 -0.81 -26.37
N ALA A 255 10.70 0.04 -25.42
CA ALA A 255 9.32 0.51 -25.33
C ALA A 255 8.90 1.25 -26.61
N LYS A 256 9.72 2.16 -27.12
CA LYS A 256 9.47 2.92 -28.37
C LYS A 256 9.46 2.03 -29.62
N LEU A 257 10.29 1.00 -29.67
CA LEU A 257 10.35 0.05 -30.77
C LEU A 257 9.16 -0.93 -30.78
N THR A 258 8.44 -1.06 -29.67
CA THR A 258 7.23 -1.87 -29.58
C THR A 258 6.10 -1.21 -30.39
N PRO A 259 5.37 -1.95 -31.25
CA PRO A 259 4.25 -1.41 -32.03
C PRO A 259 3.21 -0.71 -31.14
N GLN A 260 2.66 0.42 -31.60
CA GLN A 260 1.76 1.28 -30.81
C GLN A 260 0.59 0.51 -30.17
N LYS A 261 -0.05 -0.40 -30.92
CA LYS A 261 -1.13 -1.24 -30.40
C LYS A 261 -0.67 -2.05 -29.17
N ARG A 262 0.48 -2.73 -29.26
CA ARG A 262 1.03 -3.52 -28.14
C ARG A 262 1.47 -2.64 -26.96
N ARG A 263 1.95 -1.41 -27.22
CA ARG A 263 2.30 -0.46 -26.14
C ARG A 263 1.08 -0.07 -25.33
N ALA A 264 -0.02 0.26 -26.04
CA ALA A 264 -1.29 0.59 -25.40
C ALA A 264 -1.86 -0.60 -24.61
N ASP A 265 -1.92 -1.80 -25.24
CA ASP A 265 -2.46 -3.01 -24.61
C ASP A 265 -1.67 -3.46 -23.36
N ARG A 266 -0.38 -3.06 -23.23
CA ARG A 266 0.52 -3.48 -22.16
C ARG A 266 0.97 -2.33 -21.26
N TRP A 267 0.39 -1.13 -21.42
CA TRP A 267 0.75 0.08 -20.67
C TRP A 267 2.27 0.36 -20.65
N THR A 268 2.94 0.02 -21.73
CA THR A 268 4.41 0.00 -21.82
C THR A 268 5.01 1.39 -21.62
N ASP A 269 4.34 2.44 -22.15
CA ASP A 269 4.80 3.82 -22.01
C ASP A 269 4.75 4.29 -20.56
N GLU A 270 3.72 3.91 -19.83
CA GLU A 270 3.54 4.23 -18.41
C GLU A 270 4.54 3.47 -17.54
N LEU A 271 4.76 2.17 -17.83
CA LEU A 271 5.76 1.36 -17.14
C LEU A 271 7.21 1.82 -17.37
N ALA A 272 7.46 2.55 -18.47
CA ALA A 272 8.74 3.18 -18.78
C ALA A 272 8.81 4.66 -18.34
N SER A 273 7.74 5.19 -17.77
CA SER A 273 7.65 6.58 -17.31
C SER A 273 8.54 6.87 -16.09
N ASP A 274 8.83 8.14 -15.87
CA ASP A 274 9.61 8.58 -14.72
C ASP A 274 8.99 8.19 -13.37
N PRO A 275 7.67 8.40 -13.12
CA PRO A 275 7.08 8.04 -11.85
C PRO A 275 7.18 6.55 -11.52
N VAL A 276 7.03 5.68 -12.51
CA VAL A 276 7.09 4.23 -12.32
C VAL A 276 8.53 3.74 -12.29
N LEU A 277 9.31 4.03 -13.34
CA LEU A 277 10.65 3.42 -13.54
C LEU A 277 11.74 4.09 -12.70
N LEU A 278 11.70 5.42 -12.58
CA LEU A 278 12.62 6.25 -11.79
C LEU A 278 11.94 6.87 -10.56
N GLY A 279 10.80 6.31 -10.14
CA GLY A 279 10.10 6.72 -8.94
C GLY A 279 10.91 6.44 -7.67
N GLY A 280 10.50 7.04 -6.57
CA GLY A 280 11.05 6.84 -5.24
C GLY A 280 10.70 5.47 -4.66
N ASN A 281 10.38 5.46 -3.37
CA ASN A 281 9.93 4.24 -2.70
C ASN A 281 8.43 3.99 -2.87
N THR A 282 7.66 5.05 -3.15
CA THR A 282 6.19 5.00 -3.22
C THR A 282 5.73 5.56 -4.57
N ILE A 283 4.78 4.87 -5.20
CA ILE A 283 4.03 5.35 -6.36
C ILE A 283 2.69 5.90 -5.89
N ILE A 284 2.27 7.03 -6.47
CA ILE A 284 1.03 7.70 -6.13
C ILE A 284 0.20 7.82 -7.41
N ILE A 285 -1.06 7.40 -7.36
CA ILE A 285 -1.99 7.49 -8.48
C ILE A 285 -3.16 8.39 -8.09
N HIS A 286 -3.44 9.39 -8.91
CA HIS A 286 -4.64 10.21 -8.86
C HIS A 286 -5.60 9.76 -9.95
N SER A 287 -6.83 9.46 -9.60
CA SER A 287 -7.88 9.02 -10.51
C SER A 287 -9.22 9.67 -10.20
N ILE A 288 -10.14 9.67 -11.16
CA ILE A 288 -11.50 10.21 -11.05
C ILE A 288 -12.50 9.11 -11.34
N GLN A 289 -13.56 9.04 -10.55
CA GLN A 289 -14.69 8.13 -10.77
C GLN A 289 -15.57 8.63 -11.93
N HIS A 290 -15.86 7.73 -12.87
CA HIS A 290 -16.84 7.96 -13.95
C HIS A 290 -18.22 7.44 -13.60
#